data_24e148f21273ec6bf84627fd048fbe57
#
_entry.id   24e148f21273ec6bf84627fd048fbe57
#
_cell.length_a   1.000
_cell.length_b   1.000
_cell.length_c   1.000
_cell.angle_alpha   90.00
_cell.angle_beta   90.00
_cell.angle_gamma   90.00
#
_symmetry.space_group_name_H-M   'P 1'
#
loop_
_entity.id
_entity.type
_entity.pdbx_description
1 polymer ?
#
loop_
_entity_poly.entity_id
_entity_poly.type
_entity_poly.pdbx_seq_one_letter_code
_entity_poly.pdbx_strand_id
1 'polypeptide(L)'
;LSLLPLLITAAFDVGETPHVKLRDTRQRVLHHMEGLLAWLESSVFRQIVFAKNCGIKIQERLLCETAAAFGKEVEFLEIPCSKLTARQGKGFGEGEIVGGALERSGLLGKAPYFAKSTGKLFLKNHELLLADKWRARCFRCAAPNRGNSSSWYRLVNKLHQSEVGSRCLADMHRLLRVPWFFICARPQCWVDTRFYVCERDFYLSNLSRSHRRVQDRLGYSLEASFYDDLQRVEGVGWIDEMPLVYGTSGTLGTTAAPFVDALRHRAQALAEELLSP
;
A
#
# COMPACT_ATOMS: atom_id res chain seq x y z
N LEU A 1 -8.17 3.51 -20.95
CA LEU A 1 -7.21 3.66 -19.81
C LEU A 1 -6.91 5.12 -19.47
N SER A 2 -7.18 6.08 -20.38
CA SER A 2 -6.86 7.52 -20.17
C SER A 2 -7.56 8.18 -18.97
N LEU A 3 -8.57 7.54 -18.41
CA LEU A 3 -9.36 8.04 -17.27
C LEU A 3 -9.14 7.22 -15.97
N LEU A 4 -8.17 6.31 -15.94
CA LEU A 4 -7.82 5.54 -14.74
C LEU A 4 -6.64 6.20 -14.04
N PRO A 5 -6.83 6.96 -12.94
CA PRO A 5 -5.73 7.52 -12.18
C PRO A 5 -4.98 6.43 -11.40
N LEU A 6 -3.67 6.62 -11.24
CA LEU A 6 -2.83 5.80 -10.39
C LEU A 6 -2.64 6.50 -9.04
N LEU A 7 -3.09 5.88 -7.97
CA LEU A 7 -2.76 6.27 -6.61
C LEU A 7 -1.44 5.62 -6.18
N ILE A 8 -0.43 6.41 -5.89
CA ILE A 8 0.86 5.97 -5.34
C ILE A 8 0.89 6.34 -3.85
N THR A 9 1.03 5.33 -2.98
CA THR A 9 1.13 5.55 -1.54
C THR A 9 2.58 5.60 -1.08
N ALA A 10 2.97 6.64 -0.35
CA ALA A 10 4.33 6.84 0.14
C ALA A 10 4.36 7.08 1.66
N ALA A 11 5.24 6.37 2.36
CA ALA A 11 5.53 6.62 3.76
C ALA A 11 7.01 7.01 3.90
N PHE A 12 7.29 8.30 3.98
CA PHE A 12 8.65 8.83 4.13
C PHE A 12 9.12 8.71 5.58
N ASP A 13 8.29 9.13 6.51
CA ASP A 13 8.52 8.91 7.93
C ASP A 13 7.75 7.68 8.41
N VAL A 14 8.43 6.75 9.03
CA VAL A 14 7.84 5.53 9.58
C VAL A 14 7.96 5.44 11.09
N GLY A 15 8.72 6.36 11.71
CA GLY A 15 8.90 6.40 13.16
C GLY A 15 9.20 5.02 13.75
N GLU A 16 8.45 4.65 14.80
CA GLU A 16 8.56 3.38 15.51
C GLU A 16 7.66 2.26 14.92
N THR A 17 7.19 2.41 13.67
CA THR A 17 6.32 1.42 13.03
C THR A 17 6.96 0.02 13.05
N PRO A 18 6.24 -1.00 13.56
CA PRO A 18 6.77 -2.35 13.67
C PRO A 18 7.06 -2.98 12.30
N HIS A 19 8.02 -3.90 12.29
CA HIS A 19 8.43 -4.67 11.11
C HIS A 19 8.92 -3.85 9.91
N VAL A 20 9.26 -2.56 10.08
CA VAL A 20 9.89 -1.77 9.04
C VAL A 20 11.40 -1.75 9.27
N LYS A 21 12.16 -2.36 8.35
CA LYS A 21 13.63 -2.39 8.41
C LYS A 21 14.26 -1.13 7.83
N LEU A 22 13.76 -0.65 6.70
CA LEU A 22 14.25 0.56 6.07
C LEU A 22 13.65 1.78 6.79
N ARG A 23 14.42 2.40 7.69
CA ARG A 23 13.97 3.54 8.50
C ARG A 23 14.58 4.87 8.09
N ASP A 24 15.72 4.84 7.43
CA ASP A 24 16.39 6.05 6.95
C ASP A 24 15.50 6.81 5.96
N THR A 25 15.16 8.05 6.30
CA THR A 25 14.24 8.89 5.55
C THR A 25 14.77 9.23 4.16
N ARG A 26 16.07 9.52 4.02
CA ARG A 26 16.66 9.88 2.73
C ARG A 26 16.60 8.69 1.77
N GLN A 27 16.97 7.51 2.27
CA GLN A 27 16.86 6.28 1.48
C GLN A 27 15.41 5.96 1.11
N ARG A 28 14.46 6.22 2.02
CA ARG A 28 13.03 6.04 1.72
C ARG A 28 12.56 6.98 0.63
N VAL A 29 12.89 8.27 0.72
CA VAL A 29 12.56 9.24 -0.33
C VAL A 29 13.17 8.80 -1.65
N LEU A 30 14.46 8.43 -1.68
CA LEU A 30 15.12 7.92 -2.90
C LEU A 30 14.34 6.77 -3.53
N HIS A 31 14.01 5.73 -2.76
CA HIS A 31 13.27 4.58 -3.31
C HIS A 31 11.84 4.92 -3.75
N HIS A 32 11.20 5.92 -3.13
CA HIS A 32 9.92 6.41 -3.61
C HIS A 32 10.06 7.18 -4.92
N MET A 33 11.16 7.91 -5.11
CA MET A 33 11.44 8.61 -6.38
C MET A 33 11.80 7.63 -7.49
N GLU A 34 12.54 6.55 -7.19
CA GLU A 34 12.76 5.45 -8.14
C GLU A 34 11.42 4.89 -8.68
N GLY A 35 10.51 4.56 -7.76
CA GLY A 35 9.19 4.05 -8.13
C GLY A 35 8.34 5.08 -8.90
N LEU A 36 8.33 6.35 -8.45
CA LEU A 36 7.59 7.41 -9.12
C LEU A 36 8.11 7.65 -10.54
N LEU A 37 9.42 7.80 -10.74
CA LEU A 37 10.00 8.02 -12.06
C LEU A 37 9.68 6.87 -13.02
N ALA A 38 9.73 5.62 -12.55
CA ALA A 38 9.35 4.47 -13.37
C ALA A 38 7.86 4.54 -13.81
N TRP A 39 6.96 5.01 -12.94
CA TRP A 39 5.56 5.24 -13.29
C TRP A 39 5.37 6.45 -14.21
N LEU A 40 6.18 7.49 -14.08
CA LEU A 40 6.16 8.63 -15.00
C LEU A 40 6.62 8.25 -16.40
N GLU A 41 7.60 7.37 -16.53
CA GLU A 41 8.07 6.83 -17.81
C GLU A 41 7.06 5.89 -18.47
N SER A 42 6.19 5.24 -17.69
CA SER A 42 5.15 4.36 -18.21
C SER A 42 4.08 5.13 -18.98
N SER A 43 3.67 4.63 -20.14
CA SER A 43 2.62 5.26 -20.97
C SER A 43 1.19 5.06 -20.45
N VAL A 44 0.99 4.14 -19.50
CA VAL A 44 -0.35 3.63 -19.13
C VAL A 44 -1.17 4.63 -18.35
N PHE A 45 -0.59 5.30 -17.36
CA PHE A 45 -1.31 6.25 -16.52
C PHE A 45 -0.93 7.68 -16.91
N ARG A 46 -1.94 8.51 -17.22
CA ARG A 46 -1.75 9.94 -17.46
C ARG A 46 -1.93 10.79 -16.22
N GLN A 47 -2.75 10.30 -15.28
CA GLN A 47 -3.05 10.96 -14.03
C GLN A 47 -2.49 10.13 -12.87
N ILE A 48 -1.71 10.78 -12.02
CA ILE A 48 -1.08 10.15 -10.85
C ILE A 48 -1.42 10.98 -9.61
N VAL A 49 -1.91 10.33 -8.58
CA VAL A 49 -2.07 10.90 -7.25
C VAL A 49 -0.94 10.35 -6.38
N PHE A 50 -0.02 11.22 -5.99
CA PHE A 50 1.07 10.84 -5.09
C PHE A 50 0.71 11.24 -3.66
N ALA A 51 0.28 10.28 -2.86
CA ALA A 51 -0.14 10.48 -1.48
C ALA A 51 0.94 10.02 -0.50
N LYS A 52 1.51 10.96 0.26
CA LYS A 52 2.49 10.67 1.31
C LYS A 52 1.93 10.88 2.71
N ASN A 53 2.53 10.21 3.71
CA ASN A 53 2.31 10.57 5.11
C ASN A 53 2.99 11.90 5.46
N CYS A 54 2.51 12.54 6.52
CA CYS A 54 3.11 13.76 7.08
C CYS A 54 4.51 13.50 7.68
N GLY A 55 5.20 14.57 8.01
CA GLY A 55 6.45 14.56 8.77
C GLY A 55 7.68 15.02 7.99
N ILE A 56 7.68 14.93 6.67
CA ILE A 56 8.78 15.36 5.83
C ILE A 56 8.29 16.40 4.83
N LYS A 57 8.82 17.62 4.90
CA LYS A 57 8.59 18.64 3.87
C LYS A 57 9.40 18.29 2.63
N ILE A 58 8.80 18.41 1.48
CA ILE A 58 9.43 18.25 0.17
C ILE A 58 8.98 19.38 -0.75
N GLN A 59 9.76 19.63 -1.79
CA GLN A 59 9.43 20.62 -2.81
C GLN A 59 8.39 20.04 -3.79
N GLU A 60 7.09 20.18 -3.44
CA GLU A 60 5.99 19.64 -4.25
C GLU A 60 5.99 20.17 -5.69
N ARG A 61 6.35 21.45 -5.87
CA ARG A 61 6.43 22.08 -7.18
C ARG A 61 7.38 21.33 -8.11
N LEU A 62 8.54 20.92 -7.62
CA LEU A 62 9.52 20.15 -8.39
C LEU A 62 8.95 18.82 -8.88
N LEU A 63 8.15 18.13 -8.07
CA LEU A 63 7.48 16.90 -8.49
C LEU A 63 6.46 17.15 -9.60
N CYS A 64 5.68 18.23 -9.51
CA CYS A 64 4.73 18.62 -10.53
C CYS A 64 5.44 18.99 -11.86
N GLU A 65 6.53 19.76 -11.78
CA GLU A 65 7.35 20.12 -12.94
C GLU A 65 7.99 18.89 -13.59
N THR A 66 8.53 18.00 -12.76
CA THR A 66 9.08 16.71 -13.24
C THR A 66 8.01 15.89 -13.97
N ALA A 67 6.83 15.76 -13.39
CA ALA A 67 5.73 15.01 -14.00
C ALA A 67 5.24 15.64 -15.31
N ALA A 68 5.15 16.97 -15.37
CA ALA A 68 4.78 17.70 -16.57
C ALA A 68 5.76 17.46 -17.72
N ALA A 69 7.07 17.32 -17.44
CA ALA A 69 8.07 16.95 -18.43
C ALA A 69 7.83 15.57 -19.08
N PHE A 70 7.12 14.67 -18.40
CA PHE A 70 6.66 13.38 -18.94
C PHE A 70 5.24 13.44 -19.53
N GLY A 71 4.62 14.62 -19.63
CA GLY A 71 3.25 14.77 -20.09
C GLY A 71 2.21 14.17 -19.14
N LYS A 72 2.53 14.11 -17.85
CA LYS A 72 1.66 13.58 -16.79
C LYS A 72 1.06 14.71 -15.95
N GLU A 73 -0.17 14.47 -15.48
CA GLU A 73 -0.80 15.27 -14.44
C GLU A 73 -0.57 14.59 -13.09
N VAL A 74 0.09 15.29 -12.16
CA VAL A 74 0.31 14.76 -10.81
C VAL A 74 -0.38 15.65 -9.79
N GLU A 75 -1.22 15.04 -8.96
CA GLU A 75 -1.77 15.63 -7.75
C GLU A 75 -0.96 15.12 -6.55
N PHE A 76 -0.41 16.03 -5.78
CA PHE A 76 0.36 15.71 -4.59
C PHE A 76 -0.50 15.90 -3.33
N LEU A 77 -0.50 14.89 -2.44
CA LEU A 77 -1.27 14.93 -1.21
C LEU A 77 -0.42 14.56 0.01
N GLU A 78 -0.53 15.36 1.04
CA GLU A 78 -0.03 15.03 2.37
C GLU A 78 -1.19 14.55 3.24
N ILE A 79 -1.11 13.29 3.69
CA ILE A 79 -2.16 12.65 4.48
C ILE A 79 -1.65 12.46 5.91
N PRO A 80 -2.30 13.09 6.90
CA PRO A 80 -1.95 12.88 8.29
C PRO A 80 -2.29 11.46 8.72
N CYS A 81 -1.28 10.71 9.15
CA CYS A 81 -1.48 9.39 9.75
C CYS A 81 -1.58 9.52 11.27
N SER A 82 -2.44 8.74 11.86
CA SER A 82 -2.64 8.74 13.30
C SER A 82 -1.45 8.10 14.05
N LYS A 83 -1.31 8.42 15.34
CA LYS A 83 -0.33 7.77 16.22
C LYS A 83 -0.55 6.26 16.35
N LEU A 84 -1.70 5.75 15.93
CA LEU A 84 -2.01 4.33 15.94
C LEU A 84 -1.15 3.54 14.96
N THR A 85 -0.66 4.17 13.87
CA THR A 85 0.27 3.53 12.92
C THR A 85 1.49 2.94 13.61
N ALA A 86 2.09 3.65 14.58
CA ALA A 86 3.23 3.15 15.34
C ALA A 86 2.89 1.92 16.19
N ARG A 87 1.63 1.73 16.56
CA ARG A 87 1.15 0.60 17.37
C ARG A 87 0.67 -0.56 16.54
N GLN A 88 -0.13 -0.29 15.52
CA GLN A 88 -0.82 -1.29 14.72
C GLN A 88 0.00 -1.76 13.52
N GLY A 89 0.86 -0.90 12.96
CA GLY A 89 1.79 -1.28 11.91
C GLY A 89 1.63 -0.53 10.59
N LYS A 90 2.46 -0.90 9.63
CA LYS A 90 2.52 -0.23 8.32
C LYS A 90 1.22 -0.35 7.53
N GLY A 91 0.55 -1.49 7.62
CA GLY A 91 -0.71 -1.73 6.90
C GLY A 91 -1.83 -0.82 7.40
N PHE A 92 -1.84 -0.47 8.70
CA PHE A 92 -2.74 0.54 9.23
C PHE A 92 -2.49 1.90 8.60
N GLY A 93 -1.23 2.39 8.60
CA GLY A 93 -0.88 3.67 8.01
C GLY A 93 -1.11 3.72 6.49
N GLU A 94 -0.87 2.61 5.79
CA GLU A 94 -1.19 2.53 4.35
C GLU A 94 -2.68 2.69 4.09
N GLY A 95 -3.54 2.07 4.90
CA GLY A 95 -4.99 2.24 4.80
C GLY A 95 -5.44 3.68 5.10
N GLU A 96 -4.83 4.37 6.07
CA GLU A 96 -5.08 5.80 6.32
C GLU A 96 -4.69 6.67 5.11
N ILE A 97 -3.55 6.39 4.47
CA ILE A 97 -3.11 7.13 3.28
C ILE A 97 -4.09 6.93 2.12
N VAL A 98 -4.50 5.68 1.85
CA VAL A 98 -5.45 5.40 0.76
C VAL A 98 -6.81 6.06 1.05
N GLY A 99 -7.35 5.90 2.25
CA GLY A 99 -8.62 6.50 2.64
C GLY A 99 -8.59 8.02 2.52
N GLY A 100 -7.57 8.66 3.09
CA GLY A 100 -7.40 10.12 3.03
C GLY A 100 -7.17 10.65 1.60
N ALA A 101 -6.50 9.88 0.73
CA ALA A 101 -6.35 10.24 -0.68
C ALA A 101 -7.68 10.18 -1.41
N LEU A 102 -8.50 9.15 -1.20
CA LEU A 102 -9.83 9.03 -1.81
C LEU A 102 -10.81 10.12 -1.37
N GLU A 103 -10.64 10.65 -0.15
CA GLU A 103 -11.46 11.73 0.38
C GLU A 103 -11.05 13.12 -0.14
N ARG A 104 -9.74 13.33 -0.41
CA ARG A 104 -9.18 14.67 -0.67
C ARG A 104 -8.78 14.93 -2.10
N SER A 105 -8.50 13.86 -2.88
CA SER A 105 -8.02 13.99 -4.25
C SER A 105 -9.13 14.45 -5.20
N GLY A 106 -8.85 15.52 -5.93
CA GLY A 106 -9.70 15.98 -7.02
C GLY A 106 -9.68 15.01 -8.22
N LEU A 107 -8.55 14.38 -8.49
CA LEU A 107 -8.42 13.39 -9.58
C LEU A 107 -9.17 12.10 -9.26
N LEU A 108 -8.97 11.54 -8.05
CA LEU A 108 -9.68 10.33 -7.62
C LEU A 108 -11.18 10.56 -7.44
N GLY A 109 -11.57 11.75 -6.99
CA GLY A 109 -12.98 12.11 -6.80
C GLY A 109 -13.80 12.14 -8.11
N LYS A 110 -13.14 12.39 -9.25
CA LYS A 110 -13.77 12.41 -10.57
C LYS A 110 -13.76 11.06 -11.29
N ALA A 111 -12.97 10.10 -10.80
CA ALA A 111 -12.79 8.81 -11.45
C ALA A 111 -13.61 7.71 -10.75
N PRO A 112 -14.40 6.91 -11.49
CA PRO A 112 -15.14 5.79 -10.91
C PRO A 112 -14.23 4.65 -10.47
N TYR A 113 -13.04 4.53 -11.08
CA TYR A 113 -12.03 3.51 -10.79
C TYR A 113 -10.68 4.15 -10.55
N PHE A 114 -9.83 3.50 -9.79
CA PHE A 114 -8.43 3.85 -9.61
C PHE A 114 -7.54 2.61 -9.56
N ALA A 115 -6.31 2.75 -10.00
CA ALA A 115 -5.25 1.78 -9.72
C ALA A 115 -4.49 2.26 -8.48
N LYS A 116 -4.06 1.35 -7.61
CA LYS A 116 -3.21 1.67 -6.47
C LYS A 116 -1.87 0.95 -6.59
N SER A 117 -0.78 1.66 -6.37
CA SER A 117 0.57 1.10 -6.24
C SER A 117 1.25 1.55 -4.96
N THR A 118 2.08 0.67 -4.39
CA THR A 118 2.99 1.05 -3.30
C THR A 118 4.18 1.83 -3.89
N GLY A 119 4.46 3.02 -3.37
CA GLY A 119 5.29 4.03 -4.02
C GLY A 119 6.75 3.69 -4.28
N LYS A 120 7.32 2.67 -3.60
CA LYS A 120 8.70 2.20 -3.83
C LYS A 120 8.78 1.09 -4.89
N LEU A 121 7.66 0.76 -5.50
CA LEU A 121 7.54 -0.37 -6.40
C LEU A 121 7.00 0.08 -7.75
N PHE A 122 7.50 -0.57 -8.78
CA PHE A 122 6.98 -0.48 -10.12
C PHE A 122 6.69 -1.89 -10.63
N LEU A 123 5.57 -2.06 -11.30
CA LEU A 123 5.18 -3.33 -11.89
C LEU A 123 5.45 -3.29 -13.39
N LYS A 124 6.42 -4.07 -13.85
CA LYS A 124 6.81 -4.09 -15.26
C LYS A 124 5.69 -4.61 -16.16
N ASN A 125 4.96 -5.60 -15.69
CA ASN A 125 3.86 -6.22 -16.44
C ASN A 125 2.48 -5.64 -16.10
N HIS A 126 2.42 -4.38 -15.66
CA HIS A 126 1.16 -3.72 -15.30
C HIS A 126 0.14 -3.69 -16.46
N GLU A 127 0.58 -3.67 -17.71
CA GLU A 127 -0.31 -3.73 -18.88
C GLU A 127 -1.11 -5.04 -18.92
N LEU A 128 -0.47 -6.18 -18.62
CA LEU A 128 -1.14 -7.47 -18.53
C LEU A 128 -2.15 -7.52 -17.37
N LEU A 129 -1.79 -6.89 -16.24
CA LEU A 129 -2.66 -6.81 -15.07
C LEU A 129 -3.88 -5.93 -15.32
N LEU A 130 -3.80 -5.00 -16.27
CA LEU A 130 -4.84 -4.07 -16.64
C LEU A 130 -5.63 -4.50 -17.89
N ALA A 131 -5.14 -5.48 -18.64
CA ALA A 131 -5.84 -5.99 -19.81
C ALA A 131 -7.25 -6.44 -19.43
N ASP A 132 -8.23 -6.42 -20.15
CA ASP A 132 -9.63 -6.89 -20.09
C ASP A 132 -10.38 -6.85 -18.74
N LYS A 133 -9.65 -6.86 -17.59
CA LYS A 133 -10.24 -7.01 -16.24
C LYS A 133 -10.30 -5.72 -15.41
N TRP A 134 -9.71 -4.61 -15.87
CA TRP A 134 -9.60 -3.39 -15.06
C TRP A 134 -10.95 -2.72 -14.70
N ARG A 135 -12.00 -3.01 -15.44
CA ARG A 135 -13.37 -2.57 -15.12
C ARG A 135 -14.05 -3.41 -14.03
N ALA A 136 -13.44 -4.53 -13.68
CA ALA A 136 -13.83 -5.33 -12.55
C ALA A 136 -12.97 -4.93 -11.34
N ARG A 137 -13.45 -5.24 -10.13
CA ARG A 137 -12.75 -5.02 -8.86
C ARG A 137 -11.61 -6.01 -8.74
N CYS A 138 -10.45 -5.71 -9.36
CA CYS A 138 -9.39 -6.68 -9.60
C CYS A 138 -8.35 -6.68 -8.49
N PHE A 139 -8.25 -7.79 -7.80
CA PHE A 139 -7.27 -8.05 -6.75
C PHE A 139 -6.52 -9.34 -7.04
N ARG A 140 -5.26 -9.40 -6.64
CA ARG A 140 -4.49 -10.64 -6.66
C ARG A 140 -4.55 -11.32 -5.30
N CYS A 141 -5.01 -12.56 -5.28
CA CYS A 141 -4.92 -13.41 -4.10
C CYS A 141 -3.56 -14.14 -4.11
N ALA A 142 -2.82 -14.04 -3.03
CA ALA A 142 -1.65 -14.88 -2.85
C ALA A 142 -2.06 -16.30 -2.44
N ALA A 143 -1.27 -17.29 -2.87
CA ALA A 143 -1.56 -18.70 -2.61
C ALA A 143 -1.83 -18.98 -1.13
N PRO A 144 -2.75 -19.90 -0.83
CA PRO A 144 -3.07 -20.24 0.55
C PRO A 144 -1.83 -20.79 1.26
N ASN A 145 -1.56 -20.24 2.42
CA ASN A 145 -0.59 -20.84 3.32
C ASN A 145 -1.21 -22.13 3.89
N ARG A 146 -0.79 -23.29 3.37
CA ARG A 146 -1.32 -24.61 3.77
C ARG A 146 -0.89 -25.05 5.18
N GLY A 147 -0.64 -24.09 6.07
CA GLY A 147 -0.32 -24.38 7.47
C GLY A 147 -1.51 -25.03 8.18
N ASN A 148 -1.25 -26.07 8.97
CA ASN A 148 -2.23 -26.75 9.83
C ASN A 148 -2.98 -25.73 10.70
N SER A 149 -4.24 -25.45 10.38
CA SER A 149 -5.09 -24.58 11.19
C SER A 149 -5.70 -25.38 12.34
N SER A 150 -5.04 -25.39 13.50
CA SER A 150 -5.68 -25.88 14.72
C SER A 150 -6.96 -25.06 15.01
N SER A 151 -7.92 -25.65 15.73
CA SER A 151 -9.16 -24.97 16.09
C SER A 151 -8.91 -23.65 16.84
N TRP A 152 -7.82 -23.58 17.62
CA TRP A 152 -7.38 -22.36 18.29
C TRP A 152 -7.00 -21.24 17.30
N TYR A 153 -6.18 -21.54 16.30
CA TYR A 153 -5.82 -20.51 15.31
C TYR A 153 -7.00 -20.03 14.47
N ARG A 154 -7.98 -20.92 14.20
CA ARG A 154 -9.25 -20.50 13.57
C ARG A 154 -10.00 -19.52 14.42
N LEU A 155 -10.10 -19.74 15.73
CA LEU A 155 -10.72 -18.82 16.67
C LEU A 155 -9.98 -17.48 16.72
N VAL A 156 -8.66 -17.49 16.87
CA VAL A 156 -7.83 -16.29 16.91
C VAL A 156 -7.95 -15.49 15.61
N ASN A 157 -7.91 -16.13 14.45
CA ASN A 157 -8.13 -15.46 13.16
C ASN A 157 -9.53 -14.84 13.09
N LYS A 158 -10.57 -15.55 13.58
CA LYS A 158 -11.93 -15.02 13.62
C LYS A 158 -12.06 -13.78 14.53
N LEU A 159 -11.35 -13.73 15.64
CA LEU A 159 -11.28 -12.55 16.50
C LEU A 159 -10.61 -11.37 15.77
N HIS A 160 -9.51 -11.61 15.04
CA HIS A 160 -8.87 -10.57 14.25
C HIS A 160 -9.75 -10.01 13.12
N GLN A 161 -10.75 -10.75 12.66
CA GLN A 161 -11.71 -10.28 11.63
C GLN A 161 -12.65 -9.16 12.11
N SER A 162 -12.69 -8.85 13.40
CA SER A 162 -13.42 -7.70 13.95
C SER A 162 -12.46 -6.68 14.54
N GLU A 163 -12.81 -5.40 14.45
CA GLU A 163 -12.01 -4.32 15.03
C GLU A 163 -11.88 -4.47 16.56
N VAL A 164 -12.98 -4.82 17.23
CA VAL A 164 -13.01 -5.02 18.67
C VAL A 164 -12.15 -6.22 19.07
N GLY A 165 -12.34 -7.36 18.43
CA GLY A 165 -11.55 -8.58 18.72
C GLY A 165 -10.06 -8.39 18.46
N SER A 166 -9.70 -7.71 17.38
CA SER A 166 -8.30 -7.39 17.06
C SER A 166 -7.67 -6.49 18.14
N ARG A 167 -8.41 -5.48 18.61
CA ARG A 167 -7.95 -4.61 19.72
C ARG A 167 -7.82 -5.39 21.03
N CYS A 168 -8.78 -6.24 21.36
CA CYS A 168 -8.71 -7.07 22.57
C CYS A 168 -7.47 -7.97 22.57
N LEU A 169 -7.16 -8.63 21.45
CA LEU A 169 -5.95 -9.44 21.31
C LEU A 169 -4.67 -8.62 21.48
N ALA A 170 -4.61 -7.43 20.89
CA ALA A 170 -3.48 -6.52 21.06
C ALA A 170 -3.33 -6.06 22.52
N ASP A 171 -4.42 -5.78 23.20
CA ASP A 171 -4.39 -5.39 24.63
C ASP A 171 -4.03 -6.57 25.54
N MET A 172 -4.50 -7.79 25.26
CA MET A 172 -4.05 -9.01 25.96
C MET A 172 -2.55 -9.19 25.84
N HIS A 173 -1.98 -9.01 24.67
CA HIS A 173 -0.53 -9.08 24.49
C HIS A 173 0.20 -7.99 25.28
N ARG A 174 -0.26 -6.75 25.18
CA ARG A 174 0.40 -5.58 25.75
C ARG A 174 0.27 -5.49 27.26
N LEU A 175 -0.96 -5.68 27.79
CA LEU A 175 -1.28 -5.43 29.19
C LEU A 175 -1.16 -6.68 30.05
N LEU A 176 -1.64 -7.81 29.53
CA LEU A 176 -1.64 -9.08 30.25
C LEU A 176 -0.44 -9.95 29.93
N ARG A 177 0.46 -9.48 29.06
CA ARG A 177 1.68 -10.19 28.61
C ARG A 177 1.40 -11.60 28.07
N VAL A 178 0.22 -11.82 27.51
CA VAL A 178 -0.10 -13.10 26.87
C VAL A 178 0.94 -13.37 25.78
N PRO A 179 1.62 -14.54 25.75
CA PRO A 179 2.64 -14.83 24.79
C PRO A 179 2.12 -14.70 23.36
N TRP A 180 2.92 -14.07 22.48
CA TRP A 180 2.60 -13.78 21.10
C TRP A 180 2.05 -14.99 20.33
N PHE A 181 2.66 -16.15 20.47
CA PHE A 181 2.28 -17.35 19.72
C PHE A 181 0.87 -17.88 20.01
N PHE A 182 0.23 -17.46 21.13
CA PHE A 182 -1.16 -17.82 21.41
C PHE A 182 -2.16 -16.94 20.67
N ILE A 183 -1.80 -15.70 20.38
CA ILE A 183 -2.73 -14.70 19.88
C ILE A 183 -2.34 -14.16 18.50
N CYS A 184 -1.25 -14.65 17.89
CA CYS A 184 -0.86 -14.26 16.57
C CYS A 184 -1.82 -14.82 15.50
N ALA A 185 -2.19 -13.97 14.55
CA ALA A 185 -2.93 -14.39 13.37
C ALA A 185 -2.06 -15.26 12.47
N ARG A 186 -2.68 -16.28 11.89
CA ARG A 186 -2.09 -17.11 10.84
C ARG A 186 -3.07 -17.18 9.67
N PRO A 187 -3.20 -16.09 8.90
CA PRO A 187 -4.12 -16.07 7.77
C PRO A 187 -3.69 -17.11 6.75
N GLN A 188 -4.68 -17.83 6.21
CA GLN A 188 -4.42 -18.87 5.18
C GLN A 188 -4.20 -18.23 3.81
N CYS A 189 -4.87 -17.11 3.57
CA CYS A 189 -4.78 -16.35 2.33
C CYS A 189 -4.59 -14.87 2.63
N TRP A 190 -4.09 -14.13 1.64
CA TRP A 190 -3.98 -12.68 1.70
C TRP A 190 -4.08 -12.08 0.29
N VAL A 191 -4.51 -10.85 0.20
CA VAL A 191 -4.54 -10.06 -1.03
C VAL A 191 -3.20 -9.36 -1.21
N ASP A 192 -2.68 -9.32 -2.42
CA ASP A 192 -1.49 -8.53 -2.73
C ASP A 192 -1.86 -7.04 -2.81
N THR A 193 -1.58 -6.29 -1.75
CA THR A 193 -1.88 -4.86 -1.68
C THR A 193 -0.85 -3.98 -2.37
N ARG A 194 0.23 -4.56 -2.95
CA ARG A 194 1.25 -3.81 -3.66
C ARG A 194 0.71 -3.14 -4.91
N PHE A 195 -0.23 -3.82 -5.59
CA PHE A 195 -0.96 -3.28 -6.74
C PHE A 195 -2.36 -3.88 -6.82
N TYR A 196 -3.36 -3.03 -7.06
CA TYR A 196 -4.73 -3.45 -7.37
C TYR A 196 -5.47 -2.37 -8.14
N VAL A 197 -6.55 -2.75 -8.79
CA VAL A 197 -7.53 -1.83 -9.40
C VAL A 197 -8.85 -1.98 -8.66
N CYS A 198 -9.47 -0.85 -8.33
CA CYS A 198 -10.69 -0.85 -7.56
C CYS A 198 -11.64 0.25 -8.00
N GLU A 199 -12.92 -0.06 -8.02
CA GLU A 199 -13.98 0.93 -8.07
C GLU A 199 -13.98 1.75 -6.78
N ARG A 200 -14.04 3.07 -6.90
CA ARG A 200 -13.94 3.99 -5.76
C ARG A 200 -15.02 3.75 -4.71
N ASP A 201 -16.27 3.66 -5.14
CA ASP A 201 -17.40 3.50 -4.21
C ASP A 201 -17.41 2.12 -3.55
N PHE A 202 -16.97 1.10 -4.29
CA PHE A 202 -16.72 -0.22 -3.71
C PHE A 202 -15.66 -0.18 -2.60
N TYR A 203 -14.52 0.48 -2.85
CA TYR A 203 -13.48 0.62 -1.84
C TYR A 203 -14.01 1.34 -0.58
N LEU A 204 -14.70 2.46 -0.77
CA LEU A 204 -15.25 3.24 0.34
C LEU A 204 -16.27 2.43 1.16
N SER A 205 -17.10 1.64 0.51
CA SER A 205 -18.14 0.84 1.18
C SER A 205 -17.59 -0.41 1.87
N ASN A 206 -16.59 -1.08 1.28
CA ASN A 206 -16.18 -2.42 1.72
C ASN A 206 -14.78 -2.48 2.33
N LEU A 207 -13.82 -1.65 1.88
CA LEU A 207 -12.41 -1.76 2.23
C LEU A 207 -11.87 -0.59 3.07
N SER A 208 -12.54 0.55 3.07
CA SER A 208 -12.05 1.77 3.73
C SER A 208 -11.77 1.61 5.23
N ARG A 209 -12.41 0.67 5.91
CA ARG A 209 -12.23 0.37 7.32
C ARG A 209 -11.36 -0.85 7.61
N SER A 210 -10.94 -1.60 6.60
CA SER A 210 -10.16 -2.83 6.76
C SER A 210 -8.87 -2.61 7.55
N HIS A 211 -8.21 -1.47 7.34
CA HIS A 211 -6.98 -1.12 8.05
C HIS A 211 -7.14 -1.03 9.58
N ARG A 212 -8.35 -0.75 10.09
CA ARG A 212 -8.61 -0.61 11.54
C ARG A 212 -8.41 -1.91 12.33
N ARG A 213 -8.45 -3.05 11.65
CA ARG A 213 -8.21 -4.38 12.24
C ARG A 213 -6.75 -4.80 12.21
N VAL A 214 -5.92 -4.08 11.46
CA VAL A 214 -4.49 -4.41 11.29
C VAL A 214 -3.79 -4.44 12.64
N GLN A 215 -3.01 -5.52 12.86
CA GLN A 215 -2.13 -5.73 13.98
C GLN A 215 -0.87 -6.45 13.46
N ASP A 216 0.00 -5.70 12.79
CA ASP A 216 1.19 -6.30 12.13
C ASP A 216 2.05 -7.09 13.12
N ARG A 217 2.16 -6.65 14.38
CA ARG A 217 2.89 -7.37 15.43
C ARG A 217 2.29 -8.74 15.75
N LEU A 218 1.01 -8.92 15.52
CA LEU A 218 0.29 -10.15 15.75
C LEU A 218 0.05 -10.93 14.44
N GLY A 219 0.70 -10.53 13.35
CA GLY A 219 0.62 -11.19 12.06
C GLY A 219 -0.68 -10.97 11.28
N TYR A 220 -1.58 -10.07 11.75
CA TYR A 220 -2.79 -9.72 11.02
C TYR A 220 -2.56 -8.43 10.24
N SER A 221 -2.17 -8.59 9.00
CA SER A 221 -1.78 -7.50 8.10
C SER A 221 -2.98 -6.91 7.33
N LEU A 222 -2.75 -5.82 6.60
CA LEU A 222 -3.75 -5.22 5.72
C LEU A 222 -4.18 -6.20 4.61
N GLU A 223 -3.23 -6.97 4.11
CA GLU A 223 -3.43 -7.99 3.09
C GLU A 223 -4.41 -9.07 3.55
N ALA A 224 -4.28 -9.53 4.80
CA ALA A 224 -5.19 -10.50 5.42
C ALA A 224 -6.58 -9.86 5.65
N SER A 225 -6.61 -8.63 6.15
CA SER A 225 -7.84 -7.90 6.38
C SER A 225 -8.65 -7.66 5.10
N PHE A 226 -7.97 -7.32 4.00
CA PHE A 226 -8.61 -7.17 2.68
C PHE A 226 -9.18 -8.51 2.19
N TYR A 227 -8.42 -9.60 2.35
CA TYR A 227 -8.89 -10.92 1.97
C TYR A 227 -10.19 -11.29 2.68
N ASP A 228 -10.25 -11.09 3.99
CA ASP A 228 -11.43 -11.39 4.81
C ASP A 228 -12.67 -10.58 4.39
N ASP A 229 -12.49 -9.32 3.97
CA ASP A 229 -13.60 -8.50 3.47
C ASP A 229 -14.03 -8.94 2.07
N LEU A 230 -13.07 -9.14 1.17
CA LEU A 230 -13.34 -9.49 -0.23
C LEU A 230 -13.99 -10.86 -0.41
N GLN A 231 -13.72 -11.82 0.50
CA GLN A 231 -14.41 -13.12 0.47
C GLN A 231 -15.92 -13.04 0.67
N ARG A 232 -16.41 -11.96 1.27
CA ARG A 232 -17.81 -11.76 1.62
C ARG A 232 -18.57 -10.97 0.57
N VAL A 233 -17.91 -10.55 -0.48
CA VAL A 233 -18.47 -9.66 -1.50
C VAL A 233 -18.44 -10.34 -2.86
N GLU A 234 -19.56 -10.30 -3.54
CA GLU A 234 -19.69 -10.79 -4.92
C GLU A 234 -19.07 -9.81 -5.93
N GLY A 235 -18.72 -10.33 -7.11
CA GLY A 235 -18.21 -9.51 -8.22
C GLY A 235 -16.76 -9.05 -8.06
N VAL A 236 -15.96 -9.71 -7.20
CA VAL A 236 -14.52 -9.52 -7.09
C VAL A 236 -13.82 -10.34 -8.18
N GLY A 237 -13.05 -9.67 -9.03
CA GLY A 237 -12.17 -10.33 -10.00
C GLY A 237 -10.82 -10.65 -9.36
N TRP A 238 -10.32 -11.86 -9.57
CA TRP A 238 -9.00 -12.26 -9.11
C TRP A 238 -8.01 -12.24 -10.27
N ILE A 239 -6.83 -11.67 -10.02
CA ILE A 239 -5.71 -11.63 -10.97
C ILE A 239 -4.83 -12.83 -10.70
N ASP A 240 -4.64 -13.70 -11.70
CA ASP A 240 -3.80 -14.90 -11.60
C ASP A 240 -2.33 -14.61 -11.95
N GLU A 241 -2.09 -13.59 -12.78
CA GLU A 241 -0.77 -13.22 -13.23
C GLU A 241 0.12 -12.75 -12.08
N MET A 242 1.36 -13.26 -12.04
CA MET A 242 2.36 -12.81 -11.09
C MET A 242 2.85 -11.41 -11.45
N PRO A 243 2.80 -10.44 -10.52
CA PRO A 243 3.39 -9.14 -10.77
C PRO A 243 4.92 -9.23 -10.84
N LEU A 244 5.49 -8.71 -11.92
CA LEU A 244 6.94 -8.53 -12.06
C LEU A 244 7.31 -7.21 -11.38
N VAL A 245 7.76 -7.31 -10.13
CA VAL A 245 7.99 -6.15 -9.25
C VAL A 245 9.44 -5.69 -9.33
N TYR A 246 9.64 -4.40 -9.55
CA TYR A 246 10.91 -3.69 -9.39
C TYR A 246 10.85 -2.80 -8.16
N GLY A 247 11.97 -2.63 -7.48
CA GLY A 247 12.11 -1.75 -6.34
C GLY A 247 12.34 -2.46 -5.02
N THR A 248 12.34 -1.70 -3.93
CA THR A 248 12.78 -2.14 -2.60
C THR A 248 11.61 -2.31 -1.64
N SER A 249 11.53 -3.49 -1.02
CA SER A 249 10.57 -3.75 0.06
C SER A 249 10.93 -2.97 1.32
N GLY A 250 10.03 -2.11 1.79
CA GLY A 250 10.21 -1.41 3.06
C GLY A 250 10.16 -2.31 4.29
N THR A 251 9.52 -3.47 4.18
CA THR A 251 9.41 -4.45 5.28
C THR A 251 10.68 -5.26 5.41
N LEU A 252 11.17 -5.81 4.32
CA LEU A 252 12.33 -6.69 4.31
C LEU A 252 13.65 -5.94 4.11
N GLY A 253 13.61 -4.73 3.57
CA GLY A 253 14.80 -4.00 3.13
C GLY A 253 15.50 -4.65 1.94
N THR A 254 14.82 -5.60 1.27
CA THR A 254 15.36 -6.32 0.11
C THR A 254 14.82 -5.75 -1.19
N THR A 255 15.66 -5.71 -2.20
CA THR A 255 15.28 -5.33 -3.57
C THR A 255 14.79 -6.56 -4.32
N ALA A 256 13.57 -6.50 -4.87
CA ALA A 256 13.01 -7.61 -5.65
C ALA A 256 13.72 -7.71 -7.01
N ALA A 257 13.80 -6.59 -7.73
CA ALA A 257 14.65 -6.38 -8.90
C ALA A 257 15.10 -4.91 -8.89
N PRO A 258 16.39 -4.60 -9.14
CA PRO A 258 16.87 -3.23 -9.14
C PRO A 258 16.34 -2.49 -10.38
N PHE A 259 16.12 -1.19 -10.22
CA PHE A 259 15.94 -0.31 -11.37
C PHE A 259 17.24 -0.15 -12.14
N VAL A 260 17.13 0.21 -13.42
CA VAL A 260 18.32 0.50 -14.24
C VAL A 260 19.07 1.70 -13.69
N ASP A 261 20.40 1.72 -13.85
CA ASP A 261 21.27 2.73 -13.23
C ASP A 261 20.91 4.16 -13.65
N ALA A 262 20.55 4.39 -14.91
CA ALA A 262 20.13 5.70 -15.37
C ALA A 262 18.91 6.25 -14.61
N LEU A 263 17.90 5.40 -14.32
CA LEU A 263 16.73 5.78 -13.54
C LEU A 263 17.12 6.06 -12.09
N ARG A 264 18.00 5.24 -11.51
CA ARG A 264 18.47 5.41 -10.13
C ARG A 264 19.25 6.71 -9.94
N HIS A 265 20.15 7.07 -10.88
CA HIS A 265 20.87 8.36 -10.82
C HIS A 265 19.90 9.54 -10.89
N ARG A 266 18.90 9.49 -11.76
CA ARG A 266 17.87 10.54 -11.85
C ARG A 266 17.02 10.62 -10.57
N ALA A 267 16.66 9.48 -10.00
CA ALA A 267 15.91 9.41 -8.75
C ALA A 267 16.72 9.97 -7.58
N GLN A 268 18.04 9.72 -7.56
CA GLN A 268 18.93 10.27 -6.54
C GLN A 268 19.02 11.80 -6.64
N ALA A 269 19.26 12.34 -7.82
CA ALA A 269 19.29 13.78 -8.04
C ALA A 269 17.96 14.44 -7.62
N LEU A 270 16.82 13.86 -8.02
CA LEU A 270 15.49 14.36 -7.65
C LEU A 270 15.27 14.29 -6.12
N ALA A 271 15.68 13.20 -5.45
CA ALA A 271 15.51 13.05 -4.02
C ALA A 271 16.36 14.05 -3.22
N GLU A 272 17.58 14.31 -3.66
CA GLU A 272 18.47 15.31 -3.06
C GLU A 272 17.90 16.73 -3.20
N GLU A 273 17.40 17.08 -4.37
CA GLU A 273 16.76 18.37 -4.63
C GLU A 273 15.47 18.55 -3.84
N LEU A 274 14.61 17.52 -3.77
CA LEU A 274 13.36 17.54 -3.00
C LEU A 274 13.57 17.76 -1.49
N LEU A 275 14.68 17.29 -0.96
CA LEU A 275 15.03 17.41 0.47
C LEU A 275 15.90 18.63 0.75
N SER A 276 16.25 19.41 -0.27
CA SER A 276 16.97 20.67 -0.08
C SER A 276 16.08 21.69 0.62
N PRO A 277 16.66 22.52 1.53
CA PRO A 277 15.91 23.49 2.31
C PRO A 277 15.31 24.61 1.44
#